data_1390850cf644e84156ddf87539332961
#
_entry.id   1390850cf644e84156ddf87539332961
#
_cell.length_a   1.000
_cell.length_b   1.000
_cell.length_c   1.000
_cell.angle_alpha   90.00
_cell.angle_beta   90.00
_cell.angle_gamma   90.00
#
_symmetry.space_group_name_H-M   'P 1'
#
loop_
_entity.id
_entity.type
_entity.pdbx_description
1 polymer ?
#
loop_
_entity_poly.entity_id
_entity_poly.type
_entity_poly.pdbx_seq_one_letter_code
_entity_poly.pdbx_strand_id
1 'polypeptide(L)'
;MTDWYHRRFGNRLLSELCLLLTACCLSSCSSQEAGPTLVPVSGMVRVNGEPLPKVGISFRPDAEQGNTAPYQPGGAADDTGKYELIAAAKNGAPPGWYKVVVFPYTPPPGGGAPKVKLPTFDKKYSDPATTELRIEVKADAPPGAYDLELK
;
A
#
# COMPACT_ATOMS: atom_id res chain seq x y z
N MET A 1 -66.18 -31.65 -20.57
CA MET A 1 -66.46 -30.78 -19.40
C MET A 1 -65.34 -30.97 -18.34
N THR A 2 -64.08 -31.01 -18.75
CA THR A 2 -62.90 -31.36 -17.87
C THR A 2 -61.63 -30.53 -18.13
N ASP A 3 -61.71 -29.52 -18.99
CA ASP A 3 -60.49 -28.73 -19.36
C ASP A 3 -60.29 -27.42 -18.55
N TRP A 4 -61.18 -27.11 -17.63
CA TRP A 4 -61.18 -25.80 -16.95
C TRP A 4 -60.37 -25.83 -15.61
N TYR A 5 -60.07 -27.01 -15.08
CA TYR A 5 -59.47 -27.17 -13.76
C TYR A 5 -57.93 -27.11 -13.78
N HIS A 6 -57.30 -27.49 -14.90
CA HIS A 6 -55.83 -27.51 -14.98
C HIS A 6 -55.14 -26.17 -15.28
N ARG A 7 -55.92 -25.16 -15.74
CA ARG A 7 -55.34 -23.84 -16.08
C ARG A 7 -55.20 -22.89 -14.90
N ARG A 8 -55.90 -23.13 -13.78
CA ARG A 8 -55.89 -22.22 -12.63
C ARG A 8 -54.83 -22.55 -11.58
N PHE A 9 -54.40 -23.79 -11.50
CA PHE A 9 -53.41 -24.20 -10.49
C PHE A 9 -51.97 -24.08 -10.98
N GLY A 10 -51.70 -24.18 -12.27
CA GLY A 10 -50.34 -24.08 -12.81
C GLY A 10 -49.69 -22.70 -12.71
N ASN A 11 -50.50 -21.63 -12.82
CA ASN A 11 -49.97 -20.25 -12.80
C ASN A 11 -49.69 -19.71 -11.39
N ARG A 12 -50.33 -20.26 -10.37
CA ARG A 12 -50.09 -19.81 -8.98
C ARG A 12 -48.81 -20.42 -8.39
N LEU A 13 -48.52 -21.67 -8.74
CA LEU A 13 -47.27 -22.35 -8.30
C LEU A 13 -46.01 -21.75 -8.96
N LEU A 14 -46.09 -21.34 -10.23
CA LEU A 14 -45.00 -20.67 -10.92
C LEU A 14 -44.77 -19.22 -10.39
N SER A 15 -45.84 -18.54 -9.99
CA SER A 15 -45.78 -17.19 -9.42
C SER A 15 -45.12 -17.17 -8.02
N GLU A 16 -45.47 -18.13 -7.18
CA GLU A 16 -44.90 -18.29 -5.84
C GLU A 16 -43.42 -18.72 -5.89
N LEU A 17 -43.05 -19.58 -6.85
CA LEU A 17 -41.69 -20.04 -7.01
C LEU A 17 -40.75 -18.92 -7.52
N CYS A 18 -41.24 -18.02 -8.40
CA CYS A 18 -40.50 -16.84 -8.83
C CYS A 18 -40.30 -15.81 -7.73
N LEU A 19 -41.28 -15.65 -6.81
CA LEU A 19 -41.16 -14.68 -5.71
C LEU A 19 -40.13 -15.13 -4.66
N LEU A 20 -39.96 -16.44 -4.44
CA LEU A 20 -38.96 -16.99 -3.51
C LEU A 20 -37.55 -16.95 -4.06
N LEU A 21 -37.35 -17.01 -5.40
CA LEU A 21 -36.01 -16.88 -6.01
C LEU A 21 -35.49 -15.44 -6.05
N THR A 22 -36.38 -14.44 -6.04
CA THR A 22 -35.98 -13.02 -6.13
C THR A 22 -35.47 -12.48 -4.78
N ALA A 23 -35.80 -13.11 -3.68
CA ALA A 23 -35.39 -12.67 -2.33
C ALA A 23 -33.94 -13.06 -1.96
N CYS A 24 -33.29 -13.95 -2.72
CA CYS A 24 -31.95 -14.47 -2.41
C CYS A 24 -30.78 -13.63 -2.95
N CYS A 25 -31.05 -12.62 -3.80
CA CYS A 25 -29.99 -11.87 -4.49
C CYS A 25 -29.55 -10.56 -3.78
N LEU A 26 -30.10 -10.21 -2.61
CA LEU A 26 -29.80 -8.96 -1.92
C LEU A 26 -28.83 -9.08 -0.73
N SER A 27 -28.25 -10.26 -0.49
CA SER A 27 -27.26 -10.46 0.58
C SER A 27 -25.82 -10.38 0.07
N SER A 28 -25.54 -9.66 -1.02
CA SER A 28 -24.17 -9.30 -1.37
C SER A 28 -23.74 -8.10 -0.52
N CYS A 29 -23.67 -8.28 0.80
CA CYS A 29 -22.86 -7.42 1.66
C CYS A 29 -21.41 -7.62 1.22
N SER A 30 -20.90 -6.72 0.39
CA SER A 30 -19.47 -6.51 0.31
C SER A 30 -19.02 -6.08 1.71
N SER A 31 -18.47 -7.00 2.48
CA SER A 31 -17.62 -6.67 3.61
C SER A 31 -16.45 -5.89 3.04
N GLN A 32 -16.57 -4.58 3.06
CA GLN A 32 -15.46 -3.68 2.79
C GLN A 32 -14.50 -3.91 3.95
N GLU A 33 -13.50 -4.77 3.74
CA GLU A 33 -12.43 -4.95 4.72
C GLU A 33 -11.90 -3.57 5.05
N ALA A 34 -12.03 -3.17 6.29
CA ALA A 34 -11.46 -1.93 6.76
C ALA A 34 -9.97 -2.00 6.48
N GLY A 35 -9.49 -1.16 5.58
CA GLY A 35 -8.07 -1.13 5.22
C GLY A 35 -7.20 -0.90 6.47
N PRO A 36 -5.90 -1.13 6.39
CA PRO A 36 -5.01 -1.03 7.54
C PRO A 36 -5.09 0.36 8.16
N THR A 37 -4.97 0.44 9.47
CA THR A 37 -4.71 1.71 10.16
C THR A 37 -3.33 2.19 9.72
N LEU A 38 -3.26 3.38 9.12
CA LEU A 38 -2.01 3.96 8.65
C LEU A 38 -1.60 5.13 9.52
N VAL A 39 -0.31 5.23 9.79
CA VAL A 39 0.35 6.37 10.42
C VAL A 39 1.01 7.18 9.31
N PRO A 40 0.80 8.51 9.24
CA PRO A 40 1.52 9.35 8.29
C PRO A 40 3.03 9.22 8.48
N VAL A 41 3.75 8.95 7.41
CA VAL A 41 5.22 8.82 7.40
C VAL A 41 5.78 9.74 6.34
N SER A 42 6.56 10.71 6.78
CA SER A 42 7.32 11.62 5.92
C SER A 42 8.69 11.88 6.53
N GLY A 43 9.69 12.08 5.70
CA GLY A 43 11.06 12.30 6.12
C GLY A 43 11.91 12.89 5.02
N MET A 44 13.19 12.98 5.25
CA MET A 44 14.20 13.42 4.30
C MET A 44 15.25 12.35 4.10
N VAL A 45 15.65 12.13 2.84
CA VAL A 45 16.79 11.28 2.50
C VAL A 45 18.02 12.15 2.31
N ARG A 46 19.11 11.78 2.97
CA ARG A 46 20.42 12.41 2.82
C ARG A 46 21.49 11.36 2.54
N VAL A 47 22.55 11.79 1.87
CA VAL A 47 23.79 11.04 1.73
C VAL A 47 24.94 11.93 2.18
N ASN A 48 25.69 11.49 3.20
CA ASN A 48 26.76 12.27 3.83
C ASN A 48 26.30 13.69 4.25
N GLY A 49 25.07 13.83 4.75
CA GLY A 49 24.47 15.10 5.17
C GLY A 49 23.80 15.92 4.06
N GLU A 50 24.05 15.59 2.79
CA GLU A 50 23.47 16.31 1.65
C GLU A 50 22.13 15.67 1.23
N PRO A 51 21.09 16.48 0.91
CA PRO A 51 19.82 15.95 0.44
C PRO A 51 19.99 15.08 -0.81
N LEU A 52 19.34 13.91 -0.82
CA LEU A 52 19.37 12.97 -1.94
C LEU A 52 18.01 12.96 -2.65
N PRO A 53 17.86 13.74 -3.75
CA PRO A 53 16.63 13.79 -4.52
C PRO A 53 16.46 12.59 -5.44
N LYS A 54 15.23 12.38 -5.91
CA LYS A 54 14.89 11.43 -6.99
C LYS A 54 15.34 9.99 -6.73
N VAL A 55 15.14 9.53 -5.50
CA VAL A 55 15.32 8.14 -5.13
C VAL A 55 13.98 7.54 -4.72
N GLY A 56 13.81 6.26 -5.00
CA GLY A 56 12.69 5.48 -4.49
C GLY A 56 13.01 4.97 -3.09
N ILE A 57 12.01 4.95 -2.24
CA ILE A 57 12.08 4.43 -0.88
C ILE A 57 11.04 3.30 -0.74
N SER A 58 11.43 2.19 -0.16
CA SER A 58 10.52 1.09 0.15
C SER A 58 10.74 0.61 1.58
N PHE A 59 9.66 0.58 2.34
CA PHE A 59 9.63 0.03 3.69
C PHE A 59 9.18 -1.43 3.60
N ARG A 60 10.13 -2.35 3.88
CA ARG A 60 9.89 -3.80 3.89
C ARG A 60 9.57 -4.25 5.31
N PRO A 61 8.39 -4.84 5.56
CA PRO A 61 8.06 -5.35 6.89
C PRO A 61 9.18 -6.24 7.43
N ASP A 62 9.64 -5.95 8.65
CA ASP A 62 10.72 -6.70 9.28
C ASP A 62 10.14 -7.83 10.14
N ALA A 63 10.04 -9.02 9.56
CA ALA A 63 9.51 -10.19 10.23
C ALA A 63 10.37 -10.61 11.44
N GLU A 64 11.68 -10.31 11.43
CA GLU A 64 12.59 -10.55 12.56
C GLU A 64 12.22 -9.72 13.79
N GLN A 65 11.55 -8.56 13.56
CA GLN A 65 11.02 -7.65 14.57
C GLN A 65 9.51 -7.79 14.75
N GLY A 66 8.91 -8.88 14.25
CA GLY A 66 7.49 -9.20 14.43
C GLY A 66 6.53 -8.48 13.47
N ASN A 67 7.02 -7.73 12.50
CA ASN A 67 6.14 -7.12 11.50
C ASN A 67 5.94 -8.07 10.32
N THR A 68 4.74 -8.65 10.24
CA THR A 68 4.32 -9.55 9.16
C THR A 68 3.22 -8.94 8.28
N ALA A 69 3.08 -7.61 8.30
CA ALA A 69 2.07 -6.92 7.51
C ALA A 69 2.24 -7.22 6.01
N PRO A 70 1.14 -7.45 5.26
CA PRO A 70 1.21 -7.77 3.84
C PRO A 70 1.52 -6.54 2.96
N TYR A 71 1.60 -5.36 3.55
CA TYR A 71 1.83 -4.11 2.84
C TYR A 71 3.30 -3.73 2.82
N GLN A 72 3.76 -3.25 1.68
CA GLN A 72 5.11 -2.69 1.50
C GLN A 72 4.96 -1.20 1.16
N PRO A 73 4.90 -0.32 2.18
CA PRO A 73 4.82 1.11 1.95
C PRO A 73 5.99 1.62 1.13
N GLY A 74 5.73 2.52 0.20
CA GLY A 74 6.77 3.08 -0.64
C GLY A 74 6.49 4.52 -1.00
N GLY A 75 7.52 5.22 -1.44
CA GLY A 75 7.47 6.60 -1.87
C GLY A 75 8.66 6.95 -2.73
N ALA A 76 8.71 8.22 -3.16
CA ALA A 76 9.85 8.76 -3.88
C ALA A 76 10.25 10.10 -3.25
N ALA A 77 11.55 10.34 -3.18
CA ALA A 77 12.06 11.63 -2.77
C ALA A 77 11.87 12.66 -3.89
N ASP A 78 11.39 13.84 -3.51
CA ASP A 78 11.26 15.00 -4.38
C ASP A 78 12.63 15.66 -4.72
N ASP A 79 12.61 16.80 -5.37
CA ASP A 79 13.82 17.55 -5.72
C ASP A 79 14.60 18.08 -4.51
N THR A 80 14.00 18.08 -3.32
CA THR A 80 14.62 18.51 -2.05
C THR A 80 15.05 17.35 -1.17
N GLY A 81 14.84 16.10 -1.60
CA GLY A 81 15.10 14.89 -0.81
C GLY A 81 14.00 14.53 0.16
N LYS A 82 12.88 15.27 0.20
CA LYS A 82 11.72 14.93 1.05
C LYS A 82 10.91 13.81 0.42
N TYR A 83 10.37 12.93 1.25
CA TYR A 83 9.51 11.84 0.82
C TYR A 83 8.30 11.67 1.73
N GLU A 84 7.27 11.08 1.18
CA GLU A 84 6.09 10.60 1.88
C GLU A 84 5.81 9.16 1.47
N LEU A 85 5.36 8.34 2.42
CA LEU A 85 5.00 6.95 2.12
C LEU A 85 3.54 6.81 1.78
N ILE A 86 3.27 5.86 0.89
CA ILE A 86 1.93 5.42 0.48
C ILE A 86 1.83 3.92 0.68
N ALA A 87 0.76 3.47 1.32
CA ALA A 87 0.37 2.07 1.43
C ALA A 87 -1.11 1.91 1.05
N ALA A 88 -1.46 0.89 0.28
CA ALA A 88 -2.84 0.63 -0.15
C ALA A 88 -3.57 1.89 -0.70
N ALA A 89 -2.88 2.68 -1.53
CA ALA A 89 -3.36 3.94 -2.13
C ALA A 89 -3.72 5.05 -1.12
N LYS A 90 -3.23 4.97 0.10
CA LYS A 90 -3.41 5.99 1.16
C LYS A 90 -2.06 6.42 1.71
N ASN A 91 -1.94 7.67 2.15
CA ASN A 91 -0.72 8.18 2.74
C ASN A 91 -0.42 7.51 4.08
N GLY A 92 0.84 7.11 4.28
CA GLY A 92 1.33 6.53 5.51
C GLY A 92 1.75 5.06 5.38
N ALA A 93 2.03 4.45 6.53
CA ALA A 93 2.41 3.05 6.67
C ALA A 93 1.72 2.43 7.89
N PRO A 94 1.42 1.12 7.89
CA PRO A 94 1.00 0.42 9.10
C PRO A 94 2.05 0.54 10.21
N PRO A 95 1.65 0.62 11.49
CA PRO A 95 2.60 0.59 12.59
C PRO A 95 3.43 -0.70 12.59
N GLY A 96 4.70 -0.59 12.97
CA GLY A 96 5.61 -1.74 13.09
C GLY A 96 7.02 -1.44 12.60
N TRP A 97 7.88 -2.45 12.68
CA TRP A 97 9.27 -2.37 12.26
C TRP A 97 9.46 -2.64 10.78
N TYR A 98 10.36 -1.89 10.15
CA TYR A 98 10.66 -1.99 8.73
C TYR A 98 12.16 -1.96 8.45
N LYS A 99 12.61 -2.78 7.50
CA LYS A 99 13.88 -2.61 6.81
C LYS A 99 13.66 -1.62 5.67
N VAL A 100 14.44 -0.56 5.61
CA VAL A 100 14.27 0.49 4.59
C VAL A 100 15.24 0.25 3.44
N VAL A 101 14.70 0.26 2.24
CA VAL A 101 15.46 0.10 0.99
C VAL A 101 15.36 1.39 0.19
N VAL A 102 16.52 1.88 -0.25
CA VAL A 102 16.63 3.08 -1.09
C VAL A 102 17.23 2.68 -2.44
N PHE A 103 16.59 3.08 -3.53
CA PHE A 103 17.01 2.73 -4.88
C PHE A 103 16.87 3.93 -5.83
N PRO A 104 17.67 4.00 -6.91
CA PRO A 104 17.51 5.03 -7.91
C PRO A 104 16.09 5.05 -8.47
N TYR A 105 15.47 6.23 -8.51
CA TYR A 105 14.15 6.35 -9.12
C TYR A 105 14.25 6.13 -10.63
N THR A 106 13.52 5.15 -11.13
CA THR A 106 13.39 4.90 -12.56
C THR A 106 12.04 5.47 -13.00
N PRO A 107 12.03 6.55 -13.81
CA PRO A 107 10.77 7.10 -14.32
C PRO A 107 10.04 6.06 -15.18
N PRO A 108 8.71 6.15 -15.26
CA PRO A 108 7.93 5.29 -16.15
C PRO A 108 8.36 5.51 -17.61
N PRO A 109 8.12 4.51 -18.50
CA PRO A 109 8.44 4.65 -19.93
C PRO A 109 7.80 5.90 -20.52
N GLY A 110 8.62 6.76 -21.18
CA GLY A 110 8.19 8.06 -21.71
C GLY A 110 8.53 9.26 -20.80
N GLY A 111 8.91 9.04 -19.57
CA GLY A 111 9.53 10.06 -18.72
C GLY A 111 11.01 10.24 -19.10
N GLY A 112 11.43 11.48 -19.36
CA GLY A 112 12.83 11.77 -19.65
C GLY A 112 13.74 11.36 -18.49
N ALA A 113 14.93 10.84 -18.80
CA ALA A 113 15.94 10.58 -17.78
C ALA A 113 16.27 11.89 -17.03
N PRO A 114 16.49 11.82 -15.70
CA PRO A 114 16.88 12.99 -14.93
C PRO A 114 18.18 13.56 -15.51
N LYS A 115 18.16 14.84 -15.85
CA LYS A 115 19.32 15.56 -16.43
C LYS A 115 20.42 15.84 -15.39
N VAL A 116 20.15 15.50 -14.13
CA VAL A 116 21.07 15.76 -13.01
C VAL A 116 21.73 14.44 -12.61
N LYS A 117 23.07 14.48 -12.50
CA LYS A 117 23.82 13.36 -11.93
C LYS A 117 23.47 13.25 -10.45
N LEU A 118 22.75 12.20 -10.08
CA LEU A 118 22.40 11.94 -8.68
C LEU A 118 23.65 11.55 -7.89
N PRO A 119 23.76 11.95 -6.61
CA PRO A 119 24.78 11.43 -5.72
C PRO A 119 24.70 9.90 -5.68
N THR A 120 25.87 9.26 -5.61
CA THR A 120 25.96 7.81 -5.46
C THR A 120 25.99 7.47 -3.97
N PHE A 121 25.29 6.43 -3.59
CA PHE A 121 25.29 5.86 -2.25
C PHE A 121 25.65 4.37 -2.31
N ASP A 122 25.98 3.78 -1.15
CA ASP A 122 26.37 2.38 -1.08
C ASP A 122 25.19 1.47 -1.47
N LYS A 123 25.45 0.50 -2.33
CA LYS A 123 24.49 -0.50 -2.80
C LYS A 123 23.86 -1.33 -1.68
N LYS A 124 24.50 -1.41 -0.51
CA LYS A 124 23.94 -2.11 0.65
C LYS A 124 22.54 -1.61 1.02
N TYR A 125 22.25 -0.33 0.78
CA TYR A 125 20.95 0.27 1.06
C TYR A 125 19.86 -0.10 0.03
N SER A 126 20.24 -0.70 -1.10
CA SER A 126 19.30 -1.10 -2.15
C SER A 126 18.80 -2.55 -2.01
N ASP A 127 19.25 -3.28 -1.00
CA ASP A 127 18.87 -4.67 -0.77
C ASP A 127 18.37 -4.86 0.66
N PRO A 128 17.17 -5.44 0.86
CA PRO A 128 16.61 -5.68 2.20
C PRO A 128 17.42 -6.67 3.04
N ALA A 129 18.30 -7.47 2.41
CA ALA A 129 19.17 -8.38 3.13
C ALA A 129 20.41 -7.70 3.72
N THR A 130 20.85 -6.59 3.11
CA THR A 130 22.10 -5.92 3.48
C THR A 130 21.91 -4.53 4.09
N THR A 131 20.71 -3.95 3.94
CA THR A 131 20.42 -2.63 4.51
C THR A 131 20.49 -2.64 6.04
N GLU A 132 21.16 -1.65 6.58
CA GLU A 132 21.23 -1.37 8.01
C GLU A 132 20.12 -0.43 8.48
N LEU A 133 19.37 0.15 7.54
CA LEU A 133 18.30 1.09 7.86
C LEU A 133 17.09 0.33 8.39
N ARG A 134 16.82 0.52 9.68
CA ARG A 134 15.63 -0.03 10.36
C ARG A 134 14.86 1.10 11.03
N ILE A 135 13.56 1.13 10.78
CA ILE A 135 12.67 2.17 11.33
C ILE A 135 11.43 1.51 11.91
N GLU A 136 11.06 1.97 13.08
CA GLU A 136 9.78 1.65 13.69
C GLU A 136 8.76 2.75 13.39
N VAL A 137 7.69 2.39 12.68
CA VAL A 137 6.56 3.29 12.43
C VAL A 137 5.61 3.23 13.62
N LYS A 138 5.36 4.38 14.25
CA LYS A 138 4.46 4.53 15.40
C LYS A 138 3.76 5.89 15.38
N ALA A 139 2.56 5.95 15.96
CA ALA A 139 1.69 7.13 15.88
C ALA A 139 2.27 8.37 16.58
N ASP A 140 3.11 8.18 17.56
CA ASP A 140 3.71 9.23 18.42
C ASP A 140 5.19 9.50 18.10
N ALA A 141 5.62 9.20 16.86
CA ALA A 141 7.00 9.43 16.44
C ALA A 141 7.35 10.93 16.46
N PRO A 142 8.52 11.29 17.00
CA PRO A 142 8.95 12.69 17.02
C PRO A 142 9.28 13.16 15.59
N PRO A 143 9.31 14.49 15.37
CA PRO A 143 9.78 15.06 14.10
C PRO A 143 11.17 14.55 13.72
N GLY A 144 11.37 14.18 12.45
CA GLY A 144 12.63 13.63 11.94
C GLY A 144 12.87 12.14 12.25
N ALA A 145 11.96 11.46 12.94
CA ALA A 145 12.09 10.02 13.23
C ALA A 145 12.22 9.13 12.00
N TYR A 146 11.80 9.64 10.87
CA TYR A 146 11.80 8.94 9.59
C TYR A 146 12.83 9.49 8.60
N ASP A 147 13.75 10.38 9.06
CA ASP A 147 14.85 10.84 8.22
C ASP A 147 15.84 9.69 7.97
N LEU A 148 16.30 9.59 6.73
CA LEU A 148 17.21 8.53 6.27
C LEU A 148 18.58 9.15 5.98
N GLU A 149 19.61 8.68 6.66
CA GLU A 149 21.01 9.08 6.43
C GLU A 149 21.79 7.91 5.83
N LEU A 150 22.28 8.12 4.60
CA LEU A 150 23.10 7.16 3.87
C LEU A 150 24.58 7.63 3.87
N LYS A 151 25.46 6.69 3.64
CA LYS A 151 26.93 6.92 3.55
C LYS A 151 27.44 6.46 2.20
#